data_b65d60a005d1414bcc8305f3c99f77c4
#
_entry.id   b65d60a005d1414bcc8305f3c99f77c4
#
_cell.length_a   1.000
_cell.length_b   1.000
_cell.length_c   1.000
_cell.angle_alpha   90.00
_cell.angle_beta   90.00
_cell.angle_gamma   90.00
#
_symmetry.space_group_name_H-M   'P 1'
#
loop_
_entity.id
_entity.type
_entity.pdbx_description
1 polymer ?
#
loop_
_entity_poly.entity_id
_entity_poly.type
_entity_poly.pdbx_seq_one_letter_code
_entity_poly.pdbx_strand_id
1 'polypeptide(L)'
;NYENLSPEEAVAKYTEDYLNNYKELEADFKAELEKKDDLPVGAWFSYFEMSSDEIVYNQNDILSYTVSFENYTGGAHGSHAYNNHVINLKTGNAITEEDIFIENFQDSLAQILIDHIAKQNKVENPKDLENIGFFSVEEIFPNGNFLVDEDGITYTFNEYEIAAYVVRETNVFLPYAAVSYTHLRAHETKA
;
A
#
# COMPACT_ATOMS: atom_id res chain seq x y z
N ASN A 1 -5.85 12.75 -15.77
CA ASN A 1 -4.99 13.45 -14.84
C ASN A 1 -5.82 14.49 -14.10
N TYR A 2 -5.81 14.48 -12.75
CA TYR A 2 -6.65 15.32 -11.88
C TYR A 2 -5.85 16.46 -11.22
N GLU A 3 -4.54 16.58 -11.47
CA GLU A 3 -3.59 17.46 -10.78
C GLU A 3 -3.91 18.96 -10.84
N ASN A 4 -4.64 19.40 -11.87
CA ASN A 4 -4.96 20.81 -12.06
C ASN A 4 -6.43 21.14 -11.73
N LEU A 5 -7.14 20.22 -11.10
CA LEU A 5 -8.54 20.39 -10.71
C LEU A 5 -8.64 20.77 -9.22
N SER A 6 -9.69 21.48 -8.84
CA SER A 6 -10.03 21.58 -7.41
C SER A 6 -10.41 20.19 -6.86
N PRO A 7 -10.38 19.98 -5.54
CA PRO A 7 -10.79 18.69 -4.96
C PRO A 7 -12.19 18.26 -5.40
N GLU A 8 -13.14 19.19 -5.45
CA GLU A 8 -14.52 18.91 -5.87
C GLU A 8 -14.60 18.53 -7.35
N GLU A 9 -13.87 19.23 -8.21
CA GLU A 9 -13.80 18.91 -9.65
C GLU A 9 -13.11 17.57 -9.89
N ALA A 10 -12.06 17.25 -9.13
CA ALA A 10 -11.35 15.99 -9.20
C ALA A 10 -12.27 14.82 -8.85
N VAL A 11 -13.02 14.92 -7.75
CA VAL A 11 -14.01 13.91 -7.33
C VAL A 11 -15.11 13.74 -8.38
N ALA A 12 -15.66 14.86 -8.88
CA ALA A 12 -16.71 14.80 -9.90
C ALA A 12 -16.22 14.11 -11.18
N LYS A 13 -15.02 14.49 -11.63
CA LYS A 13 -14.42 13.88 -12.83
C LYS A 13 -14.10 12.41 -12.63
N TYR A 14 -13.55 12.03 -11.48
CA TYR A 14 -13.28 10.63 -11.15
C TYR A 14 -14.56 9.80 -11.20
N THR A 15 -15.65 10.31 -10.59
CA THR A 15 -16.94 9.63 -10.60
C THR A 15 -17.49 9.47 -12.02
N GLU A 16 -17.38 10.52 -12.86
CA GLU A 16 -17.79 10.46 -14.27
C GLU A 16 -16.99 9.41 -15.06
N ASP A 17 -15.66 9.43 -14.92
CA ASP A 17 -14.75 8.49 -15.60
C ASP A 17 -15.05 7.04 -15.16
N TYR A 18 -15.25 6.80 -13.86
CA TYR A 18 -15.61 5.48 -13.32
C TYR A 18 -16.95 4.98 -13.90
N LEU A 19 -17.98 5.83 -13.90
CA LEU A 19 -19.29 5.46 -14.44
C LEU A 19 -19.26 5.20 -15.94
N ASN A 20 -18.43 5.94 -16.70
CA ASN A 20 -18.29 5.73 -18.13
C ASN A 20 -17.59 4.40 -18.42
N ASN A 21 -16.50 4.10 -17.72
CA ASN A 21 -15.80 2.81 -17.82
C ASN A 21 -16.74 1.63 -17.47
N TYR A 22 -17.56 1.80 -16.42
CA TYR A 22 -18.53 0.77 -16.04
C TYR A 22 -19.60 0.53 -17.15
N LYS A 23 -20.06 1.59 -17.81
CA LYS A 23 -21.04 1.47 -18.91
C LYS A 23 -20.47 0.74 -20.13
N GLU A 24 -19.16 0.77 -20.37
CA GLU A 24 -18.54 0.03 -21.47
C GLU A 24 -18.74 -1.48 -21.33
N LEU A 25 -18.96 -1.98 -20.11
CA LEU A 25 -19.22 -3.39 -19.84
C LEU A 25 -20.64 -3.84 -20.23
N GLU A 26 -21.54 -2.92 -20.61
CA GLU A 26 -22.95 -3.23 -20.92
C GLU A 26 -23.09 -4.25 -22.05
N ALA A 27 -22.22 -4.14 -23.07
CA ALA A 27 -22.24 -5.06 -24.22
C ALA A 27 -21.85 -6.48 -23.82
N ASP A 28 -20.81 -6.62 -23.00
CA ASP A 28 -20.33 -7.90 -22.51
C ASP A 28 -21.35 -8.54 -21.55
N PHE A 29 -21.95 -7.75 -20.66
CA PHE A 29 -23.02 -8.20 -19.79
C PHE A 29 -24.21 -8.74 -20.56
N LYS A 30 -24.66 -8.04 -21.61
CA LYS A 30 -25.76 -8.51 -22.46
C LYS A 30 -25.41 -9.81 -23.21
N ALA A 31 -24.15 -9.92 -23.70
CA ALA A 31 -23.68 -11.12 -24.36
C ALA A 31 -23.63 -12.33 -23.41
N GLU A 32 -23.24 -12.12 -22.15
CA GLU A 32 -23.27 -13.19 -21.14
C GLU A 32 -24.69 -13.62 -20.77
N LEU A 33 -25.63 -12.66 -20.65
CA LEU A 33 -27.05 -12.99 -20.41
C LEU A 33 -27.69 -13.84 -21.52
N GLU A 34 -27.20 -13.72 -22.75
CA GLU A 34 -27.68 -14.51 -23.89
C GLU A 34 -27.15 -15.96 -23.89
N LYS A 35 -26.03 -16.20 -23.20
CA LYS A 35 -25.53 -17.55 -22.95
C LYS A 35 -26.44 -18.21 -21.91
N LYS A 36 -27.22 -19.16 -22.33
CA LYS A 36 -28.19 -19.87 -21.47
C LYS A 36 -27.51 -20.85 -20.49
N ASP A 37 -26.47 -20.40 -19.80
CA ASP A 37 -25.81 -21.16 -18.75
C ASP A 37 -26.50 -20.90 -17.41
N ASP A 38 -26.63 -21.92 -16.56
CA ASP A 38 -27.25 -21.84 -15.23
C ASP A 38 -26.44 -21.01 -14.21
N LEU A 39 -25.40 -20.30 -14.63
CA LEU A 39 -24.56 -19.49 -13.76
C LEU A 39 -25.20 -18.10 -13.50
N PRO A 40 -25.18 -17.61 -12.27
CA PRO A 40 -25.72 -16.29 -11.93
C PRO A 40 -24.82 -15.18 -12.51
N VAL A 41 -25.05 -14.80 -13.75
CA VAL A 41 -24.29 -13.77 -14.48
C VAL A 41 -24.16 -12.46 -13.69
N GLY A 42 -25.19 -12.11 -12.92
CA GLY A 42 -25.19 -10.89 -12.12
C GLY A 42 -24.06 -10.76 -11.11
N ALA A 43 -23.57 -11.87 -10.53
CA ALA A 43 -22.47 -11.84 -9.58
C ALA A 43 -21.13 -11.47 -10.21
N TRP A 44 -20.92 -11.82 -11.48
CA TRP A 44 -19.69 -11.54 -12.21
C TRP A 44 -19.53 -10.07 -12.62
N PHE A 45 -20.65 -9.33 -12.66
CA PHE A 45 -20.71 -7.92 -13.02
C PHE A 45 -21.13 -7.02 -11.85
N SER A 46 -21.12 -7.52 -10.62
CA SER A 46 -21.37 -6.74 -9.40
C SER A 46 -20.11 -5.95 -9.01
N TYR A 47 -19.67 -5.07 -9.89
CA TYR A 47 -18.48 -4.27 -9.69
C TYR A 47 -18.70 -3.23 -8.61
N PHE A 48 -17.71 -3.05 -7.77
CA PHE A 48 -17.65 -1.93 -6.85
C PHE A 48 -16.23 -1.41 -6.70
N GLU A 49 -16.15 -0.18 -6.27
CA GLU A 49 -14.90 0.47 -5.88
C GLU A 49 -15.18 1.31 -4.64
N MET A 50 -14.31 1.23 -3.68
CA MET A 50 -14.38 1.99 -2.44
C MET A 50 -13.00 2.52 -2.11
N SER A 51 -12.92 3.79 -1.72
CA SER A 51 -11.72 4.42 -1.21
C SER A 51 -12.03 5.10 0.11
N SER A 52 -11.10 5.02 1.04
CA SER A 52 -11.15 5.73 2.31
C SER A 52 -9.76 6.18 2.72
N ASP A 53 -9.68 7.20 3.55
CA ASP A 53 -8.44 7.70 4.12
C ASP A 53 -8.48 7.66 5.65
N GLU A 54 -7.32 7.44 6.26
CA GLU A 54 -7.14 7.45 7.70
C GLU A 54 -5.87 8.22 8.07
N ILE A 55 -6.01 9.22 8.95
CA ILE A 55 -4.87 9.92 9.53
C ILE A 55 -4.34 9.07 10.69
N VAL A 56 -3.09 8.60 10.54
CA VAL A 56 -2.41 7.77 11.53
C VAL A 56 -1.63 8.64 12.52
N TYR A 57 -0.98 9.71 12.03
CA TYR A 57 -0.17 10.61 12.85
C TYR A 57 -0.26 12.05 12.32
N ASN A 58 -0.42 13.01 13.23
CA ASN A 58 -0.47 14.44 12.88
C ASN A 58 0.11 15.27 14.02
N GLN A 59 1.44 15.25 14.16
CA GLN A 59 2.18 16.00 15.17
C GLN A 59 3.56 16.41 14.65
N ASN A 60 4.20 17.36 15.30
CA ASN A 60 5.58 17.78 15.00
C ASN A 60 5.80 18.17 13.53
N ASP A 61 4.81 18.84 12.93
CA ASP A 61 4.81 19.23 11.52
C ASP A 61 4.89 18.04 10.53
N ILE A 62 4.53 16.84 10.98
CA ILE A 62 4.44 15.62 10.15
C ILE A 62 3.00 15.16 10.14
N LEU A 63 2.49 14.85 8.95
CA LEU A 63 1.22 14.20 8.72
C LEU A 63 1.51 12.83 8.07
N SER A 64 1.13 11.75 8.73
CA SER A 64 1.11 10.40 8.14
C SER A 64 -0.32 9.93 7.99
N TYR A 65 -0.69 9.48 6.79
CA TYR A 65 -2.02 8.96 6.49
C TYR A 65 -1.97 7.82 5.47
N THR A 66 -2.98 6.97 5.52
CA THR A 66 -3.18 5.86 4.58
C THR A 66 -4.40 6.15 3.72
N VAL A 67 -4.27 5.94 2.42
CA VAL A 67 -5.42 5.83 1.51
C VAL A 67 -5.64 4.36 1.22
N SER A 68 -6.77 3.84 1.66
CA SER A 68 -7.20 2.46 1.40
C SER A 68 -8.06 2.43 0.15
N PHE A 69 -7.85 1.41 -0.65
CA PHE A 69 -8.60 1.16 -1.86
C PHE A 69 -9.05 -0.29 -1.90
N GLU A 70 -10.32 -0.50 -2.16
CA GLU A 70 -10.92 -1.83 -2.33
C GLU A 70 -11.77 -1.85 -3.59
N ASN A 71 -11.62 -2.87 -4.41
CA ASN A 71 -12.47 -3.04 -5.56
C ASN A 71 -12.82 -4.52 -5.84
N TYR A 72 -13.89 -4.70 -6.59
CA TYR A 72 -14.21 -5.94 -7.25
C TYR A 72 -14.64 -5.65 -8.69
N THR A 73 -13.90 -6.21 -9.62
CA THR A 73 -14.12 -6.07 -11.06
C THR A 73 -14.38 -7.40 -11.74
N GLY A 74 -15.02 -8.31 -11.02
CA GLY A 74 -15.25 -9.69 -11.47
C GLY A 74 -14.12 -10.64 -11.09
N GLY A 75 -14.34 -11.94 -11.29
CA GLY A 75 -13.36 -12.98 -10.98
C GLY A 75 -13.55 -13.61 -9.61
N ALA A 76 -12.49 -14.25 -9.10
CA ALA A 76 -12.54 -15.07 -7.90
C ALA A 76 -12.60 -14.25 -6.59
N HIS A 77 -12.00 -13.08 -6.56
CA HIS A 77 -11.94 -12.20 -5.37
C HIS A 77 -11.72 -10.75 -5.80
N GLY A 78 -11.96 -9.82 -4.88
CA GLY A 78 -11.58 -8.42 -5.01
C GLY A 78 -10.09 -8.19 -4.80
N SER A 79 -9.66 -6.96 -4.89
CA SER A 79 -8.30 -6.53 -4.53
C SER A 79 -8.36 -5.40 -3.51
N HIS A 80 -7.31 -5.33 -2.71
CA HIS A 80 -7.12 -4.30 -1.69
C HIS A 80 -5.74 -3.66 -1.89
N ALA A 81 -5.65 -2.36 -1.68
CA ALA A 81 -4.40 -1.64 -1.68
C ALA A 81 -4.39 -0.58 -0.58
N TYR A 82 -3.24 -0.40 0.03
CA TYR A 82 -2.98 0.61 1.05
C TYR A 82 -1.82 1.46 0.60
N ASN A 83 -2.07 2.74 0.37
CA ASN A 83 -1.07 3.71 -0.06
C ASN A 83 -0.80 4.67 1.10
N ASN A 84 0.38 4.58 1.64
CA ASN A 84 0.83 5.38 2.77
C ASN A 84 1.49 6.67 2.28
N HIS A 85 1.25 7.73 3.00
CA HIS A 85 1.81 9.04 2.68
C HIS A 85 2.33 9.71 3.94
N VAL A 86 3.50 10.30 3.83
CA VAL A 86 4.09 11.13 4.89
C VAL A 86 4.38 12.51 4.32
N ILE A 87 3.82 13.54 4.93
CA ILE A 87 3.91 14.93 4.47
C ILE A 87 4.59 15.79 5.53
N ASN A 88 5.54 16.60 5.10
CA ASN A 88 6.07 17.71 5.92
C ASN A 88 5.12 18.90 5.83
N LEU A 89 4.41 19.19 6.91
CA LEU A 89 3.39 20.25 6.95
C LEU A 89 3.96 21.67 6.83
N LYS A 90 5.26 21.88 7.08
CA LYS A 90 5.90 23.18 6.86
C LYS A 90 6.15 23.47 5.39
N THR A 91 6.49 22.47 4.62
CA THR A 91 6.86 22.63 3.22
C THR A 91 5.76 22.20 2.26
N GLY A 92 4.83 21.35 2.72
CA GLY A 92 3.82 20.70 1.89
C GLY A 92 4.36 19.56 1.02
N ASN A 93 5.64 19.21 1.16
CA ASN A 93 6.26 18.15 0.36
C ASN A 93 6.07 16.77 1.02
N ALA A 94 5.99 15.73 0.17
CA ALA A 94 6.12 14.37 0.64
C ALA A 94 7.50 14.15 1.26
N ILE A 95 7.54 13.32 2.30
CA ILE A 95 8.77 12.79 2.90
C ILE A 95 9.02 11.43 2.29
N THR A 96 10.20 11.24 1.69
CA THR A 96 10.63 10.00 1.06
C THR A 96 11.62 9.25 1.94
N GLU A 97 11.97 8.03 1.54
CA GLU A 97 13.01 7.25 2.23
C GLU A 97 14.36 7.96 2.23
N GLU A 98 14.71 8.66 1.15
CA GLU A 98 15.93 9.43 1.01
C GLU A 98 16.01 10.64 1.97
N ASP A 99 14.85 11.13 2.42
CA ASP A 99 14.80 12.19 3.45
C ASP A 99 15.04 11.65 4.85
N ILE A 100 14.74 10.38 5.09
CA ILE A 100 14.81 9.73 6.41
C ILE A 100 16.13 8.98 6.57
N PHE A 101 16.57 8.22 5.55
CA PHE A 101 17.69 7.30 5.64
C PHE A 101 18.99 7.89 5.05
N ILE A 102 20.12 7.37 5.50
CA ILE A 102 21.45 7.69 4.93
C ILE A 102 21.58 7.10 3.53
N GLU A 103 22.59 7.54 2.78
CA GLU A 103 22.87 6.99 1.45
C GLU A 103 23.17 5.47 1.50
N ASN A 104 22.71 4.74 0.48
CA ASN A 104 22.88 3.28 0.33
C ASN A 104 22.22 2.46 1.45
N PHE A 105 21.08 2.92 1.97
CA PHE A 105 20.35 2.24 3.05
C PHE A 105 19.63 0.98 2.58
N GLN A 106 19.36 0.83 1.28
CA GLN A 106 18.40 -0.12 0.72
C GLN A 106 18.68 -1.58 1.15
N ASP A 107 19.92 -2.07 0.95
CA ASP A 107 20.25 -3.46 1.27
C ASP A 107 20.18 -3.76 2.78
N SER A 108 20.63 -2.82 3.60
CA SER A 108 20.63 -2.98 5.04
C SER A 108 19.21 -2.87 5.62
N LEU A 109 18.38 -1.97 5.07
CA LEU A 109 16.97 -1.85 5.46
C LEU A 109 16.17 -3.06 4.99
N ALA A 110 16.46 -3.61 3.80
CA ALA A 110 15.87 -4.86 3.33
C ALA A 110 16.11 -6.01 4.31
N GLN A 111 17.34 -6.17 4.82
CA GLN A 111 17.63 -7.20 5.80
C GLN A 111 16.86 -6.99 7.11
N ILE A 112 16.72 -5.75 7.59
CA ILE A 112 15.94 -5.43 8.79
C ILE A 112 14.46 -5.78 8.56
N LEU A 113 13.89 -5.44 7.40
CA LEU A 113 12.52 -5.77 7.03
C LEU A 113 12.32 -7.29 7.03
N ILE A 114 13.19 -8.04 6.37
CA ILE A 114 13.14 -9.51 6.29
C ILE A 114 13.17 -10.13 7.69
N ASP A 115 14.08 -9.67 8.57
CA ASP A 115 14.21 -10.18 9.93
C ASP A 115 12.94 -9.90 10.78
N HIS A 116 12.33 -8.72 10.60
CA HIS A 116 11.10 -8.37 11.30
C HIS A 116 9.90 -9.17 10.77
N ILE A 117 9.79 -9.38 9.46
CA ILE A 117 8.76 -10.24 8.86
C ILE A 117 8.90 -11.67 9.37
N ALA A 118 10.12 -12.23 9.41
CA ALA A 118 10.38 -13.56 9.93
C ALA A 118 9.96 -13.69 11.40
N LYS A 119 10.32 -12.70 12.22
CA LYS A 119 9.94 -12.65 13.63
C LYS A 119 8.42 -12.56 13.83
N GLN A 120 7.72 -11.71 13.06
CA GLN A 120 6.26 -11.59 13.10
C GLN A 120 5.58 -12.92 12.77
N ASN A 121 6.12 -13.67 11.82
CA ASN A 121 5.61 -14.96 11.38
C ASN A 121 6.16 -16.15 12.21
N LYS A 122 6.99 -15.88 13.22
CA LYS A 122 7.57 -16.88 14.13
C LYS A 122 8.38 -17.96 13.42
N VAL A 123 9.08 -17.59 12.35
CA VAL A 123 10.05 -18.46 11.69
C VAL A 123 11.47 -18.07 12.14
N GLU A 124 12.32 -19.07 12.38
CA GLU A 124 13.70 -18.84 12.82
C GLU A 124 14.62 -18.50 11.65
N ASN A 125 14.42 -19.16 10.52
CA ASN A 125 15.15 -18.87 9.28
C ASN A 125 14.25 -18.04 8.35
N PRO A 126 14.65 -16.82 7.96
CA PRO A 126 13.85 -16.00 7.04
C PRO A 126 13.43 -16.71 5.76
N LYS A 127 14.24 -17.64 5.26
CA LYS A 127 13.92 -18.42 4.05
C LYS A 127 12.67 -19.31 4.24
N ASP A 128 12.32 -19.65 5.48
CA ASP A 128 11.11 -20.44 5.77
C ASP A 128 9.81 -19.64 5.55
N LEU A 129 9.90 -18.31 5.34
CA LEU A 129 8.77 -17.49 4.90
C LEU A 129 8.19 -18.01 3.56
N GLU A 130 9.03 -18.52 2.66
CA GLU A 130 8.61 -19.09 1.38
C GLU A 130 7.69 -20.32 1.57
N ASN A 131 7.80 -21.02 2.70
CA ASN A 131 6.95 -22.18 3.01
C ASN A 131 5.54 -21.79 3.49
N ILE A 132 5.32 -20.50 3.84
CA ILE A 132 4.05 -20.01 4.38
C ILE A 132 3.37 -18.99 3.46
N GLY A 133 3.83 -18.88 2.22
CA GLY A 133 3.17 -18.12 1.17
C GLY A 133 3.85 -16.82 0.77
N PHE A 134 5.01 -16.48 1.35
CA PHE A 134 5.85 -15.41 0.81
C PHE A 134 6.55 -15.88 -0.47
N PHE A 135 6.88 -14.93 -1.33
CA PHE A 135 7.69 -15.16 -2.53
C PHE A 135 9.18 -15.28 -2.13
N SER A 136 10.11 -15.02 -3.03
CA SER A 136 11.52 -15.02 -2.67
C SER A 136 11.83 -13.95 -1.63
N VAL A 137 12.42 -14.34 -0.50
CA VAL A 137 12.84 -13.38 0.53
C VAL A 137 13.92 -12.43 0.03
N GLU A 138 14.67 -12.85 -1.00
CA GLU A 138 15.72 -12.04 -1.64
C GLU A 138 15.14 -10.88 -2.48
N GLU A 139 13.82 -10.88 -2.72
CA GLU A 139 13.10 -9.83 -3.45
C GLU A 139 12.39 -8.83 -2.52
N ILE A 140 12.52 -8.99 -1.20
CA ILE A 140 11.93 -8.06 -0.21
C ILE A 140 12.85 -6.86 -0.05
N PHE A 141 12.43 -5.70 -0.54
CA PHE A 141 13.15 -4.43 -0.45
C PHE A 141 12.24 -3.31 0.06
N PRO A 142 12.81 -2.21 0.58
CA PRO A 142 12.05 -1.00 0.86
C PRO A 142 11.29 -0.57 -0.39
N ASN A 143 10.00 -0.30 -0.24
CA ASN A 143 9.07 -0.04 -1.37
C ASN A 143 8.52 1.39 -1.39
N GLY A 144 9.00 2.27 -0.47
CA GLY A 144 8.52 3.64 -0.35
C GLY A 144 7.10 3.77 0.23
N ASN A 145 6.44 2.66 0.52
CA ASN A 145 5.08 2.65 1.07
C ASN A 145 5.11 2.53 2.59
N PHE A 146 5.37 3.64 3.27
CA PHE A 146 5.58 3.66 4.72
C PHE A 146 4.82 4.80 5.40
N LEU A 147 4.64 4.64 6.72
CA LEU A 147 4.18 5.65 7.65
C LEU A 147 5.25 5.91 8.70
N VAL A 148 5.24 7.10 9.28
CA VAL A 148 6.02 7.42 10.48
C VAL A 148 5.08 7.86 11.58
N ASP A 149 5.40 7.50 12.82
CA ASP A 149 4.73 7.98 14.03
C ASP A 149 5.76 8.33 15.11
N GLU A 150 5.33 8.46 16.37
CA GLU A 150 6.24 8.77 17.49
C GLU A 150 7.16 7.59 17.87
N ASP A 151 6.79 6.36 17.54
CA ASP A 151 7.47 5.15 17.96
C ASP A 151 8.39 4.55 16.88
N GLY A 152 8.07 4.78 15.60
CA GLY A 152 8.84 4.15 14.53
C GLY A 152 8.33 4.40 13.11
N ILE A 153 8.66 3.46 12.25
CA ILE A 153 8.31 3.45 10.82
C ILE A 153 7.56 2.15 10.54
N THR A 154 6.39 2.25 9.92
CA THR A 154 5.63 1.08 9.47
C THR A 154 5.68 0.99 7.95
N TYR A 155 6.25 -0.06 7.40
CA TYR A 155 6.18 -0.41 5.99
C TYR A 155 4.96 -1.25 5.70
N THR A 156 4.29 -0.98 4.59
CA THR A 156 3.17 -1.77 4.08
C THR A 156 3.52 -2.36 2.72
N PHE A 157 3.49 -3.68 2.62
CA PHE A 157 3.55 -4.41 1.36
C PHE A 157 2.15 -4.89 1.02
N ASN A 158 1.66 -4.48 -0.14
CA ASN A 158 0.32 -4.82 -0.59
C ASN A 158 0.20 -6.28 -1.02
N GLU A 159 -1.03 -6.74 -1.24
CA GLU A 159 -1.32 -8.07 -1.79
C GLU A 159 -0.50 -8.32 -3.07
N TYR A 160 0.08 -9.50 -3.20
CA TYR A 160 0.94 -9.92 -4.32
C TYR A 160 2.28 -9.16 -4.46
N GLU A 161 2.63 -8.27 -3.58
CA GLU A 161 3.91 -7.55 -3.66
C GLU A 161 5.08 -8.44 -3.21
N ILE A 162 4.97 -9.05 -2.03
CA ILE A 162 6.00 -9.96 -1.48
C ILE A 162 5.45 -11.34 -1.09
N ALA A 163 4.15 -11.54 -1.19
CA ALA A 163 3.49 -12.78 -0.77
C ALA A 163 2.24 -13.06 -1.61
N ALA A 164 1.76 -14.31 -1.58
CA ALA A 164 0.52 -14.70 -2.22
C ALA A 164 -0.70 -14.07 -1.55
N TYR A 165 -1.80 -13.92 -2.28
CA TYR A 165 -3.05 -13.31 -1.81
C TYR A 165 -3.53 -13.81 -0.44
N VAL A 166 -3.32 -15.08 -0.12
CA VAL A 166 -3.74 -15.69 1.14
C VAL A 166 -3.03 -15.10 2.37
N VAL A 167 -1.85 -14.50 2.19
CA VAL A 167 -1.10 -13.83 3.26
C VAL A 167 -1.68 -12.44 3.55
N ARG A 168 -2.36 -11.84 2.56
CA ARG A 168 -2.85 -10.47 2.60
C ARG A 168 -1.71 -9.45 2.56
N GLU A 169 -2.04 -8.19 2.86
CA GLU A 169 -1.04 -7.16 3.06
C GLU A 169 -0.12 -7.49 4.25
N THR A 170 1.13 -7.10 4.14
CA THR A 170 2.12 -7.31 5.21
C THR A 170 2.57 -5.95 5.76
N ASN A 171 2.21 -5.66 7.01
CA ASN A 171 2.65 -4.47 7.73
C ASN A 171 3.84 -4.80 8.62
N VAL A 172 4.93 -4.05 8.48
CA VAL A 172 6.19 -4.27 9.20
C VAL A 172 6.55 -3.04 10.02
N PHE A 173 6.35 -3.11 11.32
CA PHE A 173 6.74 -2.03 12.22
C PHE A 173 8.22 -2.13 12.59
N LEU A 174 8.96 -1.04 12.36
CA LEU A 174 10.37 -0.87 12.72
C LEU A 174 10.48 0.22 13.78
N PRO A 175 10.70 -0.11 15.06
CA PRO A 175 10.95 0.91 16.06
C PRO A 175 12.20 1.71 15.69
N TYR A 176 12.25 3.00 15.99
CA TYR A 176 13.41 3.85 15.66
C TYR A 176 14.73 3.25 16.16
N ALA A 177 14.72 2.53 17.27
CA ALA A 177 15.91 1.84 17.80
C ALA A 177 16.47 0.77 16.84
N ALA A 178 15.64 0.16 16.00
CA ALA A 178 16.09 -0.83 15.01
C ALA A 178 16.85 -0.20 13.84
N VAL A 179 16.61 1.08 13.55
CA VAL A 179 17.19 1.80 12.40
C VAL A 179 18.08 2.98 12.80
N SER A 180 18.18 3.34 14.08
CA SER A 180 18.74 4.62 14.54
C SER A 180 20.24 4.81 14.42
N TYR A 181 21.06 3.75 14.47
CA TYR A 181 22.51 3.89 14.57
C TYR A 181 23.25 3.89 13.23
N THR A 182 22.66 3.37 12.19
CA THR A 182 23.33 3.17 10.90
C THR A 182 22.50 3.61 9.70
N HIS A 183 21.23 3.99 9.88
CA HIS A 183 20.29 4.18 8.78
C HIS A 183 19.59 5.53 8.78
N LEU A 184 19.32 6.15 9.95
CA LEU A 184 18.63 7.44 10.01
C LEU A 184 19.59 8.60 9.75
N ARG A 185 19.19 9.55 8.93
CA ARG A 185 19.87 10.84 8.83
C ARG A 185 19.79 11.55 10.17
N ALA A 186 20.91 12.02 10.71
CA ALA A 186 20.89 12.91 11.84
C ALA A 186 20.15 14.19 11.45
N HIS A 187 19.01 14.45 12.08
CA HIS A 187 18.43 15.78 11.98
C HIS A 187 19.45 16.75 12.60
N GLU A 188 20.06 17.58 11.79
CA GLU A 188 20.78 18.75 12.28
C GLU A 188 19.75 19.64 12.97
N THR A 189 19.62 19.49 14.28
CA THR A 189 19.01 20.50 15.13
C THR A 189 19.92 21.72 15.06
N LYS A 190 19.69 22.59 14.07
CA LYS A 190 20.18 23.95 14.14
C LYS A 190 19.42 24.62 15.26
N ALA A 191 20.16 24.80 16.39
CA ALA A 191 19.79 25.65 17.50
C ALA A 191 19.62 27.12 17.05
#